data_052fd3bb127682c377877c5ef0fccab0
#
_entry.id   052fd3bb127682c377877c5ef0fccab0
#
_cell.length_a   1.000
_cell.length_b   1.000
_cell.length_c   1.000
_cell.angle_alpha   90.00
_cell.angle_beta   90.00
_cell.angle_gamma   90.00
#
_symmetry.space_group_name_H-M   'P 1'
#
loop_
_entity.id
_entity.type
_entity.pdbx_description
1 polymer ?
#
loop_
_entity_poly.entity_id
_entity_poly.type
_entity_poly.pdbx_seq_one_letter_code
_entity_poly.pdbx_strand_id
1 'polypeptide(L)'
;MRILITGGSGFLGQALTQALLGRGDEVLILSRDTSSNARNKQASHWLTSLEEIDAPIDAVFNLTGANLFSRPWTKARKRQLRDSRIALTESLVNWLAKQTQAPRVLLSGSAIGFYGDQGERELTEQSAQGHDWAAKLVADWEQAAANLGVRTVYLRTGLVLGDGGLLQPLRPLFKCGMGGSLGDGQFWYSWIHLQDWVSAALYLLDHDSANGPFNLTAPTPVRYEQFAKDMGKTLHRPVWLTPPAWLLKLLLREQASLLLGSTKALPQRLQQIGFQWQYSQLSEALEAILKPTENS
;
A
#
# COMPACT_ATOMS: atom_id res chain seq x y z
N MET A 1 1.88 -11.34 -20.34
CA MET A 1 2.43 -9.97 -20.54
C MET A 1 3.83 -9.91 -19.95
N ARG A 2 4.66 -8.98 -20.44
CA ARG A 2 5.97 -8.67 -19.85
C ARG A 2 5.83 -7.46 -18.94
N ILE A 3 6.00 -7.66 -17.61
CA ILE A 3 5.63 -6.68 -16.59
C ILE A 3 6.85 -6.29 -15.77
N LEU A 4 7.13 -5.00 -15.70
CA LEU A 4 8.17 -4.44 -14.82
C LEU A 4 7.58 -4.07 -13.46
N ILE A 5 8.22 -4.53 -12.38
CA ILE A 5 7.87 -4.14 -11.01
C ILE A 5 9.05 -3.44 -10.35
N THR A 6 8.88 -2.20 -9.92
CA THR A 6 9.80 -1.56 -8.98
C THR A 6 9.28 -1.76 -7.57
N GLY A 7 10.17 -2.02 -6.61
CA GLY A 7 9.74 -2.36 -5.24
C GLY A 7 9.20 -3.79 -5.09
N GLY A 8 9.49 -4.69 -6.03
CA GLY A 8 9.04 -6.09 -6.01
C GLY A 8 9.55 -6.91 -4.83
N SER A 9 10.63 -6.49 -4.15
CA SER A 9 11.12 -7.12 -2.90
C SER A 9 10.30 -6.75 -1.65
N GLY A 10 9.41 -5.77 -1.73
CA GLY A 10 8.55 -5.32 -0.63
C GLY A 10 7.34 -6.23 -0.40
N PHE A 11 6.62 -5.99 0.71
CA PHE A 11 5.45 -6.77 1.12
C PHE A 11 4.39 -6.91 0.01
N LEU A 12 3.97 -5.80 -0.59
CA LEU A 12 3.00 -5.77 -1.69
C LEU A 12 3.59 -6.34 -2.98
N GLY A 13 4.85 -5.97 -3.27
CA GLY A 13 5.54 -6.39 -4.49
C GLY A 13 5.73 -7.90 -4.57
N GLN A 14 6.04 -8.56 -3.46
CA GLN A 14 6.18 -10.03 -3.42
C GLN A 14 4.85 -10.73 -3.69
N ALA A 15 3.76 -10.29 -3.05
CA ALA A 15 2.44 -10.86 -3.25
C ALA A 15 1.95 -10.66 -4.70
N LEU A 16 2.16 -9.46 -5.25
CA LEU A 16 1.82 -9.17 -6.64
C LEU A 16 2.65 -9.99 -7.63
N THR A 17 3.96 -10.14 -7.37
CA THR A 17 4.85 -10.97 -8.21
C THR A 17 4.36 -12.42 -8.27
N GLN A 18 4.01 -13.02 -7.13
CA GLN A 18 3.48 -14.38 -7.09
C GLN A 18 2.19 -14.52 -7.91
N ALA A 19 1.28 -13.56 -7.80
CA ALA A 19 0.01 -13.59 -8.52
C ALA A 19 0.21 -13.45 -10.03
N LEU A 20 1.11 -12.57 -10.48
CA LEU A 20 1.45 -12.39 -11.89
C LEU A 20 2.12 -13.64 -12.49
N LEU A 21 3.07 -14.25 -11.78
CA LEU A 21 3.71 -15.50 -12.20
C LEU A 21 2.70 -16.64 -12.27
N GLY A 22 1.79 -16.74 -11.28
CA GLY A 22 0.69 -17.72 -11.30
C GLY A 22 -0.28 -17.53 -12.47
N ARG A 23 -0.35 -16.32 -13.04
CA ARG A 23 -1.12 -15.99 -14.24
C ARG A 23 -0.36 -16.28 -15.55
N GLY A 24 0.92 -16.66 -15.45
CA GLY A 24 1.78 -16.92 -16.62
C GLY A 24 2.42 -15.66 -17.23
N ASP A 25 2.44 -14.54 -16.49
CA ASP A 25 3.14 -13.33 -16.94
C ASP A 25 4.65 -13.45 -16.72
N GLU A 26 5.43 -12.82 -17.60
CA GLU A 26 6.87 -12.60 -17.41
C GLU A 26 7.07 -11.39 -16.50
N VAL A 27 7.75 -11.60 -15.35
CA VAL A 27 7.94 -10.53 -14.36
C VAL A 27 9.41 -10.16 -14.25
N LEU A 28 9.69 -8.86 -14.43
CA LEU A 28 11.00 -8.25 -14.22
C LEU A 28 10.94 -7.42 -12.94
N ILE A 29 11.88 -7.63 -12.02
CA ILE A 29 11.92 -6.89 -10.76
C ILE A 29 13.15 -6.00 -10.74
N LEU A 30 12.94 -4.68 -10.75
CA LEU A 30 14.02 -3.72 -10.53
C LEU A 30 14.28 -3.56 -9.03
N SER A 31 15.48 -3.94 -8.59
CA SER A 31 15.90 -3.86 -7.19
C SER A 31 17.35 -3.42 -7.05
N ARG A 32 17.63 -2.54 -6.11
CA ARG A 32 19.00 -2.12 -5.76
C ARG A 32 19.79 -3.20 -5.02
N ASP A 33 19.10 -4.14 -4.41
CA ASP A 33 19.68 -5.20 -3.61
C ASP A 33 19.39 -6.57 -4.26
N THR A 34 20.43 -7.14 -4.85
CA THR A 34 20.38 -8.47 -5.46
C THR A 34 20.50 -9.61 -4.43
N SER A 35 20.92 -9.31 -3.20
CA SER A 35 20.97 -10.31 -2.12
C SER A 35 19.58 -10.76 -1.70
N SER A 36 18.55 -9.97 -1.93
CA SER A 36 17.15 -10.33 -1.78
C SER A 36 16.69 -11.39 -2.80
N ASN A 37 17.47 -11.64 -3.86
CA ASN A 37 17.21 -12.68 -4.87
C ASN A 37 17.10 -14.08 -4.25
N ALA A 38 17.77 -14.32 -3.13
CA ALA A 38 17.72 -15.60 -2.42
C ALA A 38 16.36 -15.89 -1.78
N ARG A 39 15.55 -14.86 -1.53
CA ARG A 39 14.25 -14.99 -0.86
C ARG A 39 13.05 -15.19 -1.80
N ASN A 40 13.20 -14.85 -3.07
CA ASN A 40 12.12 -15.00 -4.05
C ASN A 40 12.66 -15.56 -5.37
N LYS A 41 12.94 -16.87 -5.39
CA LYS A 41 13.41 -17.62 -6.57
C LYS A 41 12.38 -17.68 -7.71
N GLN A 42 11.18 -17.11 -7.51
CA GLN A 42 10.07 -17.24 -8.44
C GLN A 42 9.97 -16.08 -9.45
N ALA A 43 10.69 -14.98 -9.27
CA ALA A 43 10.70 -13.92 -10.26
C ALA A 43 11.46 -14.38 -11.52
N SER A 44 10.91 -14.07 -12.67
CA SER A 44 11.53 -14.46 -13.95
C SER A 44 12.91 -13.83 -14.13
N HIS A 45 13.04 -12.52 -13.80
CA HIS A 45 14.31 -11.79 -13.91
C HIS A 45 14.44 -10.68 -12.87
N TRP A 46 15.60 -10.61 -12.20
CA TRP A 46 15.96 -9.52 -11.31
C TRP A 46 16.97 -8.61 -12.01
N LEU A 47 16.67 -7.30 -11.99
CA LEU A 47 17.46 -6.27 -12.63
C LEU A 47 17.99 -5.29 -11.57
N THR A 48 19.20 -4.80 -11.78
CA THR A 48 19.81 -3.73 -10.96
C THR A 48 19.68 -2.37 -11.63
N SER A 49 19.49 -2.37 -12.96
CA SER A 49 19.37 -1.19 -13.80
C SER A 49 18.26 -1.36 -14.83
N LEU A 50 17.67 -0.26 -15.26
CA LEU A 50 16.69 -0.22 -16.34
C LEU A 50 17.33 -0.50 -17.71
N GLU A 51 18.63 -0.28 -17.87
CA GLU A 51 19.41 -0.54 -19.07
C GLU A 51 19.58 -2.03 -19.37
N GLU A 52 19.33 -2.90 -18.41
CA GLU A 52 19.33 -4.37 -18.59
C GLU A 52 18.06 -4.88 -19.30
N ILE A 53 17.05 -4.02 -19.49
CA ILE A 53 15.81 -4.38 -20.17
C ILE A 53 16.04 -4.39 -21.69
N ASP A 54 15.95 -5.57 -22.28
CA ASP A 54 16.32 -5.88 -23.67
C ASP A 54 15.14 -5.96 -24.64
N ALA A 55 13.90 -5.91 -24.15
CA ALA A 55 12.69 -5.98 -24.95
C ALA A 55 11.56 -5.13 -24.37
N PRO A 56 10.53 -4.77 -25.15
CA PRO A 56 9.42 -3.92 -24.71
C PRO A 56 8.71 -4.44 -23.47
N ILE A 57 8.21 -3.52 -22.65
CA ILE A 57 7.42 -3.77 -21.43
C ILE A 57 5.96 -3.46 -21.73
N ASP A 58 5.05 -4.42 -21.42
CA ASP A 58 3.62 -4.25 -21.63
C ASP A 58 2.97 -3.38 -20.54
N ALA A 59 3.40 -3.56 -19.28
CA ALA A 59 2.87 -2.83 -18.14
C ALA A 59 3.92 -2.63 -17.05
N VAL A 60 3.73 -1.60 -16.23
CA VAL A 60 4.65 -1.26 -15.14
C VAL A 60 3.89 -1.11 -13.84
N PHE A 61 4.35 -1.78 -12.78
CA PHE A 61 3.97 -1.51 -11.41
C PHE A 61 5.11 -0.76 -10.68
N ASN A 62 4.87 0.50 -10.33
CA ASN A 62 5.82 1.29 -9.56
C ASN A 62 5.42 1.30 -8.09
N LEU A 63 5.93 0.35 -7.30
CA LEU A 63 5.64 0.20 -5.87
C LEU A 63 6.81 0.66 -4.98
N THR A 64 7.74 1.43 -5.54
CA THR A 64 8.93 1.88 -4.83
C THR A 64 8.59 2.86 -3.73
N GLY A 65 9.15 2.65 -2.53
CA GLY A 65 9.02 3.58 -1.42
C GLY A 65 9.65 3.06 -0.14
N ALA A 66 10.48 3.88 0.51
CA ALA A 66 11.03 3.54 1.83
C ALA A 66 9.91 3.48 2.88
N ASN A 67 10.00 2.53 3.83
CA ASN A 67 9.01 2.36 4.87
C ASN A 67 8.90 3.62 5.74
N LEU A 68 7.67 4.15 5.88
CA LEU A 68 7.35 5.38 6.62
C LEU A 68 7.57 5.23 8.14
N PHE A 69 7.46 4.01 8.68
CA PHE A 69 7.50 3.75 10.12
C PHE A 69 8.83 3.21 10.62
N SER A 70 9.81 2.92 9.75
CA SER A 70 11.06 2.29 10.15
C SER A 70 11.99 3.17 10.99
N ARG A 71 11.86 4.49 10.90
CA ARG A 71 12.71 5.49 11.63
C ARG A 71 11.94 6.79 11.84
N PRO A 72 12.26 7.58 12.91
CA PRO A 72 11.66 8.90 13.13
C PRO A 72 11.85 9.87 11.95
N TRP A 73 10.89 10.76 11.74
CA TRP A 73 10.88 11.72 10.63
C TRP A 73 11.76 12.94 10.89
N THR A 74 13.07 12.77 10.84
CA THR A 74 14.02 13.88 10.77
C THR A 74 14.00 14.54 9.39
N LYS A 75 14.59 15.72 9.23
CA LYS A 75 14.74 16.39 7.93
C LYS A 75 15.43 15.46 6.90
N ALA A 76 16.50 14.77 7.29
CA ALA A 76 17.19 13.81 6.43
C ALA A 76 16.30 12.61 6.05
N ARG A 77 15.52 12.08 7.02
CA ARG A 77 14.58 10.99 6.76
C ARG A 77 13.46 11.40 5.83
N LYS A 78 12.89 12.57 6.00
CA LYS A 78 11.87 13.13 5.10
C LYS A 78 12.40 13.26 3.66
N ARG A 79 13.65 13.74 3.49
CA ARG A 79 14.30 13.75 2.17
C ARG A 79 14.40 12.34 1.59
N GLN A 80 14.90 11.38 2.34
CA GLN A 80 15.00 9.99 1.89
C GLN A 80 13.63 9.39 1.52
N LEU A 81 12.56 9.70 2.28
CA LEU A 81 11.19 9.25 1.99
C LEU A 81 10.68 9.86 0.68
N ARG A 82 11.00 11.13 0.43
CA ARG A 82 10.68 11.83 -0.82
C ARG A 82 11.44 11.25 -2.00
N ASP A 83 12.77 11.14 -1.88
CA ASP A 83 13.63 10.68 -2.96
C ASP A 83 13.30 9.22 -3.36
N SER A 84 13.00 8.37 -2.37
CA SER A 84 12.61 6.97 -2.61
C SER A 84 11.29 6.80 -3.36
N ARG A 85 10.50 7.84 -3.52
CA ARG A 85 9.23 7.85 -4.26
C ARG A 85 9.32 8.70 -5.50
N ILE A 86 9.59 9.99 -5.33
CA ILE A 86 9.50 10.98 -6.38
C ILE A 86 10.67 10.85 -7.36
N ALA A 87 11.92 10.95 -6.88
CA ALA A 87 13.08 10.90 -7.76
C ALA A 87 13.17 9.55 -8.53
N LEU A 88 12.84 8.43 -7.85
CA LEU A 88 12.82 7.12 -8.51
C LEU A 88 11.67 7.02 -9.53
N THR A 89 10.50 7.58 -9.25
CA THR A 89 9.38 7.61 -10.20
C THR A 89 9.72 8.49 -11.41
N GLU A 90 10.29 9.67 -11.20
CA GLU A 90 10.76 10.55 -12.28
C GLU A 90 11.82 9.87 -13.16
N SER A 91 12.77 9.17 -12.56
CA SER A 91 13.79 8.40 -13.30
C SER A 91 13.16 7.29 -14.15
N LEU A 92 12.21 6.53 -13.58
CA LEU A 92 11.46 5.50 -14.30
C LEU A 92 10.64 6.07 -15.46
N VAL A 93 9.89 7.15 -15.23
CA VAL A 93 9.07 7.84 -16.23
C VAL A 93 9.95 8.38 -17.37
N ASN A 94 11.08 9.01 -17.03
CA ASN A 94 12.03 9.53 -18.02
C ASN A 94 12.68 8.42 -18.85
N TRP A 95 12.93 7.26 -18.26
CA TRP A 95 13.43 6.09 -18.99
C TRP A 95 12.35 5.52 -19.91
N LEU A 96 11.12 5.33 -19.42
CA LEU A 96 9.98 4.83 -20.20
C LEU A 96 9.64 5.74 -21.39
N ALA A 97 9.72 7.06 -21.21
CA ALA A 97 9.46 8.05 -22.26
C ALA A 97 10.47 7.99 -23.44
N LYS A 98 11.65 7.38 -23.23
CA LYS A 98 12.68 7.19 -24.27
C LYS A 98 12.55 5.87 -25.00
N GLN A 99 11.68 4.97 -24.56
CA GLN A 99 11.50 3.67 -25.21
C GLN A 99 10.78 3.82 -26.55
N THR A 100 11.14 3.01 -27.52
CA THR A 100 10.49 2.98 -28.85
C THR A 100 9.03 2.52 -28.76
N GLN A 101 8.72 1.69 -27.77
CA GLN A 101 7.38 1.22 -27.46
C GLN A 101 7.05 1.52 -26.01
N ALA A 102 6.09 2.42 -25.78
CA ALA A 102 5.61 2.74 -24.45
C ALA A 102 4.78 1.59 -23.87
N PRO A 103 4.80 1.36 -22.54
CA PRO A 103 3.89 0.42 -21.91
C PRO A 103 2.44 0.89 -22.08
N ARG A 104 1.50 -0.05 -22.14
CA ARG A 104 0.06 0.29 -22.23
C ARG A 104 -0.47 0.93 -20.96
N VAL A 105 0.17 0.69 -19.81
CA VAL A 105 -0.25 1.23 -18.51
C VAL A 105 0.90 1.33 -17.51
N LEU A 106 0.85 2.39 -16.71
CA LEU A 106 1.63 2.57 -15.48
C LEU A 106 0.68 2.51 -14.28
N LEU A 107 0.83 1.49 -13.42
CA LEU A 107 0.16 1.43 -12.12
C LEU A 107 1.15 1.92 -11.06
N SER A 108 0.96 3.15 -10.60
CA SER A 108 1.87 3.79 -9.65
C SER A 108 1.35 3.71 -8.24
N GLY A 109 2.21 3.31 -7.31
CA GLY A 109 1.91 3.36 -5.89
C GLY A 109 1.50 4.77 -5.47
N SER A 110 0.52 4.80 -4.58
CA SER A 110 0.01 5.98 -3.88
C SER A 110 -0.55 5.52 -2.53
N ALA A 111 -1.14 6.39 -1.74
CA ALA A 111 -1.71 6.06 -0.44
C ALA A 111 -2.93 6.94 -0.13
N ILE A 112 -3.85 6.42 0.68
CA ILE A 112 -4.96 7.22 1.24
C ILE A 112 -4.47 8.39 2.10
N GLY A 113 -3.20 8.38 2.50
CA GLY A 113 -2.52 9.54 3.10
C GLY A 113 -2.57 10.81 2.25
N PHE A 114 -2.94 10.71 0.96
CA PHE A 114 -3.27 11.83 0.09
C PHE A 114 -4.30 12.78 0.72
N TYR A 115 -5.26 12.22 1.44
CA TYR A 115 -6.36 13.00 2.03
C TYR A 115 -6.01 13.66 3.35
N GLY A 116 -5.00 13.16 4.09
CA GLY A 116 -4.69 13.60 5.44
C GLY A 116 -5.80 13.25 6.45
N ASP A 117 -5.77 13.90 7.61
CA ASP A 117 -6.83 13.76 8.63
C ASP A 117 -8.04 14.62 8.25
N GLN A 118 -9.19 14.00 8.07
CA GLN A 118 -10.45 14.64 7.68
C GLN A 118 -11.61 14.35 8.67
N GLY A 119 -11.30 13.82 9.85
CA GLY A 119 -12.28 13.51 10.89
C GLY A 119 -13.33 12.51 10.41
N GLU A 120 -14.61 12.93 10.43
CA GLU A 120 -15.76 12.09 10.09
C GLU A 120 -16.09 12.05 8.58
N ARG A 121 -15.42 12.87 7.80
CA ARG A 121 -15.76 13.06 6.39
C ARG A 121 -15.48 11.79 5.58
N GLU A 122 -16.45 11.34 4.80
CA GLU A 122 -16.24 10.31 3.78
C GLU A 122 -15.40 10.85 2.63
N LEU A 123 -14.38 10.08 2.25
CA LEU A 123 -13.38 10.46 1.26
C LEU A 123 -13.44 9.51 0.09
N THR A 124 -13.68 10.06 -1.08
CA THR A 124 -13.66 9.34 -2.35
C THR A 124 -12.46 9.79 -3.17
N GLU A 125 -12.25 9.19 -4.31
CA GLU A 125 -11.16 9.54 -5.21
C GLU A 125 -11.25 10.98 -5.74
N GLN A 126 -12.45 11.60 -5.67
CA GLN A 126 -12.69 13.00 -6.04
C GLN A 126 -12.43 13.99 -4.88
N SER A 127 -12.20 13.49 -3.65
CA SER A 127 -11.93 14.34 -2.50
C SER A 127 -10.59 15.07 -2.64
N ALA A 128 -10.56 16.31 -2.14
CA ALA A 128 -9.37 17.16 -2.20
C ALA A 128 -8.19 16.58 -1.40
N GLN A 129 -6.99 16.96 -1.80
CA GLN A 129 -5.75 16.68 -1.07
C GLN A 129 -5.78 17.31 0.33
N GLY A 130 -5.23 16.61 1.32
CA GLY A 130 -4.96 17.14 2.66
C GLY A 130 -3.79 18.13 2.68
N HIS A 131 -3.60 18.77 3.84
CA HIS A 131 -2.63 19.85 3.98
C HIS A 131 -1.33 19.48 4.71
N ASP A 132 -1.27 18.27 5.29
CA ASP A 132 -0.10 17.82 6.02
C ASP A 132 1.06 17.39 5.11
N TRP A 133 2.22 17.13 5.71
CA TRP A 133 3.42 16.74 4.97
C TRP A 133 3.24 15.40 4.23
N ALA A 134 2.50 14.44 4.81
CA ALA A 134 2.27 13.15 4.20
C ALA A 134 1.35 13.27 2.97
N ALA A 135 0.29 14.07 3.04
CA ALA A 135 -0.59 14.35 1.93
C ALA A 135 0.16 15.02 0.76
N LYS A 136 1.03 16.00 1.09
CA LYS A 136 1.88 16.63 0.08
C LYS A 136 2.85 15.63 -0.56
N LEU A 137 3.48 14.75 0.24
CA LEU A 137 4.38 13.72 -0.29
C LEU A 137 3.67 12.81 -1.29
N VAL A 138 2.44 12.39 -0.97
CA VAL A 138 1.66 11.50 -1.84
C VAL A 138 1.22 12.23 -3.12
N ALA A 139 0.78 13.47 -3.03
CA ALA A 139 0.42 14.28 -4.19
C ALA A 139 1.61 14.52 -5.13
N ASP A 140 2.78 14.87 -4.59
CA ASP A 140 4.01 15.03 -5.36
C ASP A 140 4.42 13.69 -6.04
N TRP A 141 4.15 12.56 -5.39
CA TRP A 141 4.40 11.23 -5.95
C TRP A 141 3.46 10.89 -7.12
N GLU A 142 2.16 11.16 -6.99
CA GLU A 142 1.20 11.02 -8.09
C GLU A 142 1.58 11.93 -9.27
N GLN A 143 1.97 13.18 -8.98
CA GLN A 143 2.42 14.12 -10.01
C GLN A 143 3.67 13.66 -10.77
N ALA A 144 4.63 13.03 -10.09
CA ALA A 144 5.83 12.46 -10.72
C ALA A 144 5.50 11.36 -11.74
N ALA A 145 4.43 10.59 -11.50
CA ALA A 145 3.98 9.54 -12.40
C ALA A 145 3.09 10.04 -13.56
N ALA A 146 2.51 11.25 -13.45
CA ALA A 146 1.57 11.79 -14.43
C ALA A 146 2.19 12.12 -15.80
N ASN A 147 3.50 12.30 -15.86
CA ASN A 147 4.19 12.89 -17.02
C ASN A 147 4.52 11.88 -18.14
N LEU A 148 4.11 10.62 -18.02
CA LEU A 148 4.46 9.58 -19.01
C LEU A 148 3.61 9.63 -20.30
N GLY A 149 2.41 10.24 -20.25
CA GLY A 149 1.52 10.32 -21.41
C GLY A 149 0.83 9.01 -21.80
N VAL A 150 0.93 7.97 -20.95
CA VAL A 150 0.19 6.70 -21.09
C VAL A 150 -0.90 6.60 -20.01
N ARG A 151 -1.79 5.61 -20.16
CA ARG A 151 -2.77 5.28 -19.11
C ARG A 151 -2.06 5.09 -17.78
N THR A 152 -2.40 5.92 -16.79
CA THR A 152 -1.76 5.90 -15.47
C THR A 152 -2.80 5.73 -14.38
N VAL A 153 -2.62 4.71 -13.53
CA VAL A 153 -3.49 4.40 -12.40
C VAL A 153 -2.72 4.65 -11.10
N TYR A 154 -3.28 5.48 -10.21
CA TYR A 154 -2.70 5.72 -8.88
C TYR A 154 -3.37 4.81 -7.86
N LEU A 155 -2.60 3.89 -7.29
CA LEU A 155 -3.06 2.91 -6.30
C LEU A 155 -3.05 3.55 -4.91
N ARG A 156 -4.08 4.37 -4.56
CA ARG A 156 -4.23 4.97 -3.23
C ARG A 156 -4.50 3.89 -2.19
N THR A 157 -3.44 3.26 -1.73
CA THR A 157 -3.47 2.10 -0.85
C THR A 157 -3.86 2.50 0.56
N GLY A 158 -4.85 1.79 1.12
CA GLY A 158 -5.22 1.85 2.54
C GLY A 158 -4.27 1.05 3.43
N LEU A 159 -4.72 0.70 4.61
CA LEU A 159 -3.96 -0.10 5.58
C LEU A 159 -4.04 -1.58 5.16
N VAL A 160 -2.97 -2.10 4.58
CA VAL A 160 -2.98 -3.48 4.09
C VAL A 160 -2.78 -4.48 5.23
N LEU A 161 -3.73 -5.39 5.37
CA LEU A 161 -3.74 -6.48 6.35
C LEU A 161 -3.28 -7.79 5.70
N GLY A 162 -2.27 -8.44 6.29
CA GLY A 162 -1.69 -9.71 5.84
C GLY A 162 -0.63 -10.18 6.84
N ASP A 163 0.10 -11.25 6.52
CA ASP A 163 1.16 -11.81 7.39
C ASP A 163 2.41 -10.92 7.54
N GLY A 164 2.40 -9.74 6.92
CA GLY A 164 3.42 -8.71 7.00
C GLY A 164 2.83 -7.33 7.25
N GLY A 165 3.57 -6.30 6.83
CA GLY A 165 3.09 -4.92 6.85
C GLY A 165 2.69 -4.43 8.25
N LEU A 166 1.48 -3.88 8.36
CA LEU A 166 0.98 -3.28 9.59
C LEU A 166 0.79 -4.30 10.73
N LEU A 167 0.36 -5.52 10.43
CA LEU A 167 0.08 -6.52 11.46
C LEU A 167 1.35 -7.14 12.06
N GLN A 168 2.47 -7.09 11.34
CA GLN A 168 3.72 -7.68 11.80
C GLN A 168 4.18 -7.16 13.18
N PRO A 169 4.25 -5.85 13.45
CA PRO A 169 4.60 -5.34 14.78
C PRO A 169 3.45 -5.42 15.79
N LEU A 170 2.18 -5.43 15.35
CA LEU A 170 1.02 -5.45 16.24
C LEU A 170 0.72 -6.85 16.78
N ARG A 171 0.85 -7.89 15.94
CA ARG A 171 0.51 -9.28 16.29
C ARG A 171 1.16 -9.78 17.60
N PRO A 172 2.50 -9.62 17.84
CA PRO A 172 3.08 -10.04 19.11
C PRO A 172 2.54 -9.24 20.31
N LEU A 173 2.27 -7.95 20.19
CA LEU A 173 1.71 -7.13 21.27
C LEU A 173 0.32 -7.65 21.68
N PHE A 174 -0.56 -7.90 20.70
CA PHE A 174 -1.88 -8.46 20.97
C PHE A 174 -1.81 -9.88 21.54
N LYS A 175 -0.91 -10.75 21.04
CA LYS A 175 -0.71 -12.10 21.56
C LYS A 175 -0.28 -12.12 23.04
N CYS A 176 0.52 -11.14 23.46
CA CYS A 176 0.95 -10.99 24.85
C CYS A 176 -0.09 -10.28 25.74
N GLY A 177 -1.29 -9.96 25.22
CA GLY A 177 -2.32 -9.24 25.97
C GLY A 177 -2.00 -7.75 26.20
N MET A 178 -1.00 -7.21 25.49
CA MET A 178 -0.66 -5.78 25.49
C MET A 178 -1.32 -5.02 24.35
N GLY A 179 -2.26 -5.63 23.66
CA GLY A 179 -3.07 -4.97 22.64
C GLY A 179 -4.07 -4.01 23.25
N GLY A 180 -4.38 -2.93 22.51
CA GLY A 180 -5.34 -1.96 23.00
C GLY A 180 -5.69 -0.88 22.00
N SER A 181 -6.57 0.03 22.40
CA SER A 181 -6.93 1.18 21.61
C SER A 181 -5.83 2.23 21.66
N LEU A 182 -5.63 2.98 20.58
CA LEU A 182 -4.71 4.12 20.53
C LEU A 182 -5.51 5.41 20.75
N GLY A 183 -5.11 6.22 21.72
CA GLY A 183 -5.86 7.43 22.08
C GLY A 183 -7.31 7.10 22.47
N ASP A 184 -8.28 7.81 21.91
CA ASP A 184 -9.70 7.54 22.07
C ASP A 184 -10.22 6.42 21.14
N GLY A 185 -9.41 5.99 20.16
CA GLY A 185 -9.77 4.95 19.20
C GLY A 185 -10.87 5.34 18.20
N GLN A 186 -11.28 6.62 18.18
CA GLN A 186 -12.42 7.07 17.37
C GLN A 186 -12.05 7.45 15.94
N PHE A 187 -10.77 7.48 15.58
CA PHE A 187 -10.33 7.74 14.20
C PHE A 187 -10.61 6.57 13.26
N TRP A 188 -10.91 6.91 12.01
CA TRP A 188 -11.25 5.95 10.97
C TRP A 188 -10.03 5.24 10.41
N TYR A 189 -10.16 3.92 10.26
CA TYR A 189 -9.18 3.00 9.71
C TYR A 189 -9.72 2.40 8.41
N SER A 190 -9.24 2.89 7.28
CA SER A 190 -9.57 2.34 5.96
C SER A 190 -8.54 1.28 5.59
N TRP A 191 -8.95 0.04 5.70
CA TRP A 191 -8.14 -1.16 5.56
C TRP A 191 -8.44 -1.90 4.24
N ILE A 192 -7.57 -2.84 3.85
CA ILE A 192 -7.80 -3.80 2.79
C ILE A 192 -7.03 -5.10 3.10
N HIS A 193 -7.60 -6.25 2.78
CA HIS A 193 -6.88 -7.52 2.85
C HIS A 193 -5.84 -7.60 1.72
N LEU A 194 -4.68 -8.23 1.97
CA LEU A 194 -3.60 -8.33 0.98
C LEU A 194 -4.04 -8.99 -0.33
N GLN A 195 -4.86 -10.04 -0.25
CA GLN A 195 -5.38 -10.71 -1.45
C GLN A 195 -6.30 -9.79 -2.27
N ASP A 196 -7.16 -9.01 -1.60
CA ASP A 196 -8.01 -8.04 -2.28
C ASP A 196 -7.20 -6.89 -2.89
N TRP A 197 -6.12 -6.47 -2.22
CA TRP A 197 -5.20 -5.48 -2.80
C TRP A 197 -4.57 -6.00 -4.09
N VAL A 198 -4.08 -7.24 -4.09
CA VAL A 198 -3.49 -7.89 -5.28
C VAL A 198 -4.54 -8.05 -6.37
N SER A 199 -5.73 -8.56 -6.03
CA SER A 199 -6.83 -8.75 -6.98
C SER A 199 -7.28 -7.42 -7.59
N ALA A 200 -7.38 -6.34 -6.80
CA ALA A 200 -7.71 -5.01 -7.28
C ALA A 200 -6.62 -4.45 -8.22
N ALA A 201 -5.35 -4.65 -7.89
CA ALA A 201 -4.23 -4.21 -8.74
C ALA A 201 -4.23 -4.94 -10.10
N LEU A 202 -4.49 -6.25 -10.12
CA LEU A 202 -4.64 -7.05 -11.34
C LEU A 202 -5.90 -6.65 -12.13
N TYR A 203 -7.01 -6.43 -11.45
CA TYR A 203 -8.25 -5.98 -12.06
C TYR A 203 -8.05 -4.64 -12.78
N LEU A 204 -7.36 -3.68 -12.13
CA LEU A 204 -7.03 -2.38 -12.72
C LEU A 204 -6.01 -2.49 -13.86
N LEU A 205 -5.08 -3.45 -13.81
CA LEU A 205 -4.17 -3.74 -14.93
C LEU A 205 -4.95 -4.10 -16.19
N ASP A 206 -5.95 -4.99 -16.06
CA ASP A 206 -6.71 -5.54 -17.17
C ASP A 206 -7.89 -4.66 -17.62
N HIS A 207 -8.27 -3.64 -16.82
CA HIS A 207 -9.41 -2.76 -17.07
C HIS A 207 -8.99 -1.51 -17.85
N ASP A 208 -9.08 -1.53 -19.17
CA ASP A 208 -8.53 -0.50 -20.06
C ASP A 208 -9.10 0.92 -19.82
N SER A 209 -10.33 1.05 -19.33
CA SER A 209 -10.91 2.35 -18.99
C SER A 209 -10.46 2.90 -17.62
N ALA A 210 -9.76 2.10 -16.80
CA ALA A 210 -9.25 2.57 -15.51
C ALA A 210 -8.10 3.55 -15.71
N ASN A 211 -8.25 4.79 -15.25
CA ASN A 211 -7.25 5.85 -15.33
C ASN A 211 -7.38 6.79 -14.13
N GLY A 212 -6.26 7.35 -13.64
CA GLY A 212 -6.25 8.23 -12.47
C GLY A 212 -6.34 7.49 -11.13
N PRO A 213 -6.76 8.15 -10.02
CA PRO A 213 -6.72 7.57 -8.69
C PRO A 213 -7.81 6.52 -8.43
N PHE A 214 -7.44 5.48 -7.69
CA PHE A 214 -8.34 4.47 -7.12
C PHE A 214 -7.97 4.22 -5.66
N ASN A 215 -8.95 4.28 -4.77
CA ASN A 215 -8.79 3.91 -3.37
C ASN A 215 -8.80 2.37 -3.25
N LEU A 216 -7.66 1.80 -2.92
CA LEU A 216 -7.53 0.37 -2.64
C LEU A 216 -7.79 0.15 -1.15
N THR A 217 -9.08 0.13 -0.79
CA THR A 217 -9.61 -0.10 0.54
C THR A 217 -10.76 -1.10 0.49
N ALA A 218 -11.06 -1.74 1.62
CA ALA A 218 -12.32 -2.45 1.78
C ALA A 218 -13.50 -1.45 1.78
N PRO A 219 -14.72 -1.89 1.41
CA PRO A 219 -15.89 -1.01 1.35
C PRO A 219 -16.37 -0.55 2.74
N THR A 220 -15.92 -1.21 3.81
CA THR A 220 -16.34 -0.98 5.19
C THR A 220 -15.18 -0.51 6.06
N PRO A 221 -14.83 0.79 6.03
CA PRO A 221 -13.86 1.33 6.99
C PRO A 221 -14.40 1.18 8.42
N VAL A 222 -13.49 1.01 9.40
CA VAL A 222 -13.85 0.82 10.81
C VAL A 222 -13.20 1.87 11.70
N ARG A 223 -13.68 2.04 12.93
CA ARG A 223 -12.96 2.78 13.96
C ARG A 223 -11.77 1.96 14.45
N TYR A 224 -10.69 2.62 14.85
CA TYR A 224 -9.54 1.90 15.41
C TYR A 224 -9.92 1.09 16.66
N GLU A 225 -10.81 1.59 17.49
CA GLU A 225 -11.36 0.84 18.64
C GLU A 225 -11.97 -0.50 18.20
N GLN A 226 -12.77 -0.50 17.12
CA GLN A 226 -13.35 -1.74 16.57
C GLN A 226 -12.25 -2.67 16.02
N PHE A 227 -11.26 -2.12 15.29
CA PHE A 227 -10.10 -2.89 14.82
C PHE A 227 -9.38 -3.57 16.00
N ALA A 228 -9.12 -2.84 17.09
CA ALA A 228 -8.45 -3.39 18.26
C ALA A 228 -9.30 -4.49 18.94
N LYS A 229 -10.62 -4.29 19.07
CA LYS A 229 -11.55 -5.29 19.63
C LYS A 229 -11.57 -6.57 18.77
N ASP A 230 -11.66 -6.45 17.44
CA ASP A 230 -11.69 -7.60 16.54
C ASP A 230 -10.35 -8.35 16.55
N MET A 231 -9.22 -7.64 16.60
CA MET A 231 -7.89 -8.26 16.79
C MET A 231 -7.82 -9.07 18.07
N GLY A 232 -8.26 -8.49 19.19
CA GLY A 232 -8.28 -9.17 20.48
C GLY A 232 -9.20 -10.38 20.48
N LYS A 233 -10.39 -10.27 19.91
CA LYS A 233 -11.36 -11.37 19.77
C LYS A 233 -10.78 -12.52 18.97
N THR A 234 -10.19 -12.24 17.80
CA THR A 234 -9.60 -13.26 16.92
C THR A 234 -8.42 -13.98 17.58
N LEU A 235 -7.61 -13.27 18.37
CA LEU A 235 -6.46 -13.85 19.08
C LEU A 235 -6.82 -14.41 20.46
N HIS A 236 -8.08 -14.33 20.89
CA HIS A 236 -8.54 -14.72 22.23
C HIS A 236 -7.75 -14.02 23.34
N ARG A 237 -7.52 -12.71 23.19
CA ARG A 237 -6.79 -11.87 24.15
C ARG A 237 -7.59 -10.62 24.54
N PRO A 238 -7.50 -10.19 25.79
CA PRO A 238 -8.17 -8.96 26.24
C PRO A 238 -7.55 -7.73 25.54
N VAL A 239 -8.37 -6.69 25.39
CA VAL A 239 -7.99 -5.39 24.81
C VAL A 239 -8.29 -4.33 25.87
N TRP A 240 -7.29 -3.97 26.65
CA TRP A 240 -7.47 -3.08 27.81
C TRP A 240 -6.42 -1.96 27.88
N LEU A 241 -5.29 -2.11 27.19
CA LEU A 241 -4.26 -1.09 27.19
C LEU A 241 -4.65 0.05 26.24
N THR A 242 -4.72 1.27 26.77
CA THR A 242 -5.07 2.44 25.95
C THR A 242 -4.04 3.54 26.18
N PRO A 243 -2.90 3.51 25.46
CA PRO A 243 -1.92 4.59 25.55
C PRO A 243 -2.57 5.89 25.10
N PRO A 244 -2.48 6.97 25.90
CA PRO A 244 -3.12 8.23 25.56
C PRO A 244 -2.45 8.89 24.34
N ALA A 245 -3.25 9.59 23.54
CA ALA A 245 -2.78 10.22 22.30
C ALA A 245 -1.59 11.18 22.51
N TRP A 246 -1.53 11.90 23.64
CA TRP A 246 -0.42 12.80 23.95
C TRP A 246 0.92 12.06 24.09
N LEU A 247 0.93 10.86 24.67
CA LEU A 247 2.13 10.03 24.80
C LEU A 247 2.60 9.53 23.43
N LEU A 248 1.68 9.08 22.58
CA LEU A 248 1.99 8.67 21.21
C LEU A 248 2.54 9.84 20.37
N LYS A 249 1.95 11.04 20.50
CA LYS A 249 2.46 12.26 19.85
C LYS A 249 3.86 12.64 20.36
N LEU A 250 4.15 12.48 21.65
CA LEU A 250 5.47 12.74 22.20
C LEU A 250 6.53 11.78 21.65
N LEU A 251 6.23 10.48 21.58
CA LEU A 251 7.14 9.44 21.15
C LEU A 251 7.34 9.41 19.62
N LEU A 252 6.26 9.53 18.86
CA LEU A 252 6.25 9.38 17.40
C LEU A 252 6.31 10.72 16.67
N ARG A 253 6.12 11.83 17.38
CA ARG A 253 6.13 13.20 16.82
C ARG A 253 5.18 13.29 15.61
N GLU A 254 5.68 13.75 14.46
CA GLU A 254 4.88 13.90 13.25
C GLU A 254 4.34 12.56 12.69
N GLN A 255 5.03 11.44 12.96
CA GLN A 255 4.53 10.12 12.53
C GLN A 255 3.22 9.74 13.23
N ALA A 256 2.94 10.33 14.39
CA ALA A 256 1.68 10.10 15.10
C ALA A 256 0.45 10.47 14.25
N SER A 257 0.57 11.45 13.33
CA SER A 257 -0.53 11.82 12.43
C SER A 257 -0.95 10.68 11.50
N LEU A 258 -0.01 9.81 11.07
CA LEU A 258 -0.34 8.63 10.25
C LEU A 258 -1.06 7.53 11.04
N LEU A 259 -0.85 7.46 12.35
CA LEU A 259 -1.45 6.44 13.20
C LEU A 259 -2.76 6.89 13.83
N LEU A 260 -2.88 8.18 14.14
CA LEU A 260 -4.01 8.78 14.84
C LEU A 260 -4.89 9.63 13.91
N GLY A 261 -4.48 9.80 12.65
CA GLY A 261 -5.25 10.54 11.65
C GLY A 261 -6.48 9.76 11.21
N SER A 262 -7.61 10.44 11.10
CA SER A 262 -8.89 9.89 10.70
C SER A 262 -9.06 10.00 9.18
N THR A 263 -9.05 8.87 8.48
CA THR A 263 -9.17 8.82 7.02
C THR A 263 -10.23 7.80 6.63
N LYS A 264 -11.50 8.25 6.47
CA LYS A 264 -12.63 7.40 6.06
C LYS A 264 -12.68 7.29 4.53
N ALA A 265 -11.68 6.65 3.92
CA ALA A 265 -11.58 6.49 2.48
C ALA A 265 -12.46 5.33 2.00
N LEU A 266 -13.29 5.61 1.01
CA LEU A 266 -14.20 4.66 0.36
C LEU A 266 -13.71 4.33 -1.05
N PRO A 267 -13.78 3.07 -1.51
CA PRO A 267 -13.32 2.64 -2.83
C PRO A 267 -14.40 2.86 -3.90
N GLN A 268 -14.90 4.11 -4.03
CA GLN A 268 -16.06 4.40 -4.86
C GLN A 268 -15.86 4.01 -6.33
N ARG A 269 -14.69 4.29 -6.88
CA ARG A 269 -14.39 3.96 -8.29
C ARG A 269 -14.22 2.46 -8.52
N LEU A 270 -13.63 1.70 -7.58
CA LEU A 270 -13.57 0.24 -7.67
C LEU A 270 -14.99 -0.37 -7.65
N GLN A 271 -15.89 0.15 -6.81
CA GLN A 271 -17.30 -0.26 -6.80
C GLN A 271 -18.00 0.03 -8.12
N GLN A 272 -17.80 1.24 -8.67
CA GLN A 272 -18.42 1.67 -9.93
C GLN A 272 -18.01 0.80 -11.13
N ILE A 273 -16.77 0.32 -11.17
CA ILE A 273 -16.30 -0.58 -12.24
C ILE A 273 -16.57 -2.06 -11.95
N GLY A 274 -17.29 -2.38 -10.85
CA GLY A 274 -17.76 -3.74 -10.54
C GLY A 274 -16.75 -4.65 -9.86
N PHE A 275 -15.67 -4.12 -9.25
CA PHE A 275 -14.73 -4.95 -8.49
C PHE A 275 -15.42 -5.62 -7.30
N GLN A 276 -15.12 -6.89 -7.04
CA GLN A 276 -15.67 -7.68 -5.94
C GLN A 276 -14.58 -8.00 -4.92
N TRP A 277 -14.83 -7.68 -3.67
CA TRP A 277 -13.92 -8.01 -2.54
C TRP A 277 -14.17 -9.43 -2.06
N GLN A 278 -13.11 -10.16 -1.77
CA GLN A 278 -13.19 -11.44 -1.06
C GLN A 278 -13.44 -11.20 0.44
N TYR A 279 -12.84 -10.16 0.99
CA TYR A 279 -12.94 -9.78 2.40
C TYR A 279 -13.53 -8.37 2.52
N SER A 280 -14.85 -8.29 2.63
CA SER A 280 -15.55 -7.01 2.83
C SER A 280 -15.70 -6.63 4.30
N GLN A 281 -15.59 -7.60 5.21
CA GLN A 281 -15.71 -7.41 6.67
C GLN A 281 -14.37 -7.64 7.36
N LEU A 282 -14.03 -6.74 8.30
CA LEU A 282 -12.75 -6.79 9.02
C LEU A 282 -12.54 -8.09 9.80
N SER A 283 -13.59 -8.58 10.47
CA SER A 283 -13.52 -9.82 11.25
C SER A 283 -13.11 -11.02 10.41
N GLU A 284 -13.68 -11.18 9.20
CA GLU A 284 -13.36 -12.24 8.25
C GLU A 284 -11.90 -12.14 7.79
N ALA A 285 -11.45 -10.91 7.45
CA ALA A 285 -10.08 -10.66 7.05
C ALA A 285 -9.07 -11.02 8.15
N LEU A 286 -9.34 -10.61 9.39
CA LEU A 286 -8.48 -10.92 10.54
C LEU A 286 -8.46 -12.42 10.86
N GLU A 287 -9.60 -13.10 10.77
CA GLU A 287 -9.67 -14.55 10.95
C GLU A 287 -8.85 -15.29 9.92
N ALA A 288 -8.94 -14.93 8.65
CA ALA A 288 -8.16 -15.53 7.58
C ALA A 288 -6.64 -15.37 7.76
N ILE A 289 -6.19 -14.23 8.34
CA ILE A 289 -4.76 -13.93 8.53
C ILE A 289 -4.22 -14.54 9.83
N LEU A 290 -5.00 -14.53 10.91
CA LEU A 290 -4.49 -14.78 12.26
C LEU A 290 -4.75 -16.19 12.77
N LYS A 291 -5.79 -16.88 12.25
CA LYS A 291 -6.02 -18.29 12.56
C LYS A 291 -5.08 -19.14 11.70
N PRO A 292 -4.40 -20.15 12.26
CA PRO A 292 -3.65 -21.11 11.46
C PRO A 292 -4.63 -21.79 10.50
N THR A 293 -4.30 -21.86 9.23
CA THR A 293 -4.96 -22.82 8.33
C THR A 293 -4.68 -24.22 8.89
N GLU A 294 -5.72 -24.98 9.22
CA GLU A 294 -5.63 -26.36 9.74
C GLU A 294 -5.04 -27.37 8.71
N ASN A 295 -4.34 -26.87 7.70
CA ASN A 295 -3.68 -27.68 6.68
C ASN A 295 -2.25 -27.16 6.44
N SER A 296 -1.31 -27.65 7.22
CA SER A 296 0.12 -27.69 6.90
C SER A 296 0.74 -28.94 7.44
#